data_b1a03a86b30434c36cd7cbce3031543f
#
_entry.id   b1a03a86b30434c36cd7cbce3031543f
#
_cell.length_a   1.000
_cell.length_b   1.000
_cell.length_c   1.000
_cell.angle_alpha   90.00
_cell.angle_beta   90.00
_cell.angle_gamma   90.00
#
_symmetry.space_group_name_H-M   'P 1'
#
loop_
_entity.id
_entity.type
_entity.pdbx_description
1 polymer ?
#
loop_
_entity_poly.entity_id
_entity_poly.type
_entity_poly.pdbx_seq_one_letter_code
_entity_poly.pdbx_strand_id
1 'polypeptide(L)'
;MFCGHFRMITLRRRIVGPGPLMTWQSPMRLLFTVLLAMLLMSAARAAPAPQAIEIPLGSGTLHAQLYKPDGDGPFPTVIALHGCGGLGGHSDPVLPRYRDWSEQLLKAGNAVLWPDSYGSRELGPQCRVKEVRVKARRERVADIAAARGWLMKQPWVARDRVSLIGWANGASALLWAVRPQNSGRDGAPDFRAAIAFYPDCRISAGLGWSTRVPTLLLIGGKDDISSPPACRQMVDGAYGRSALARIVVYPGAYHDFDLANLPLHAPATSPDVATPDRGHVGTDNEARADSQKQVAEWLAR
;
A
#
# COMPACT_ATOMS: atom_id res chain seq x y z
N MET A 1 -21.80 98.68 -32.35
CA MET A 1 -20.92 99.68 -31.75
C MET A 1 -20.88 99.47 -30.27
N PHE A 2 -19.68 99.22 -29.75
CA PHE A 2 -19.26 99.13 -28.36
C PHE A 2 -19.90 98.06 -27.46
N CYS A 3 -19.15 97.06 -27.32
CA CYS A 3 -19.23 95.92 -26.44
C CYS A 3 -18.66 96.25 -25.07
N GLY A 4 -19.44 96.05 -23.97
CA GLY A 4 -18.98 96.15 -22.61
C GLY A 4 -18.85 94.81 -21.94
N HIS A 5 -17.61 94.43 -21.64
CA HIS A 5 -17.29 93.13 -20.94
C HIS A 5 -17.55 93.32 -19.41
N PHE A 6 -18.47 92.54 -18.86
CA PHE A 6 -18.56 92.31 -17.43
C PHE A 6 -17.83 91.07 -17.00
N ARG A 7 -16.73 91.18 -16.26
CA ARG A 7 -16.03 90.08 -15.64
C ARG A 7 -16.70 89.65 -14.33
N MET A 8 -17.27 88.48 -14.31
CA MET A 8 -17.77 87.88 -13.08
C MET A 8 -16.58 87.12 -12.40
N ILE A 9 -16.28 87.55 -11.15
CA ILE A 9 -15.29 86.90 -10.28
C ILE A 9 -15.99 85.74 -9.54
N THR A 10 -15.69 84.50 -9.92
CA THR A 10 -16.21 83.33 -9.21
C THR A 10 -15.27 82.95 -8.05
N LEU A 11 -15.70 83.11 -6.82
CA LEU A 11 -15.04 82.63 -5.63
C LEU A 11 -15.14 81.06 -5.61
N ARG A 12 -14.05 80.33 -5.84
CA ARG A 12 -14.02 78.95 -5.55
C ARG A 12 -13.82 78.68 -4.05
N ARG A 13 -14.85 78.18 -3.40
CA ARG A 13 -14.70 77.54 -2.07
C ARG A 13 -13.91 76.25 -2.20
N ARG A 14 -12.74 76.10 -1.55
CA ARG A 14 -12.01 74.85 -1.37
C ARG A 14 -12.81 74.02 -0.34
N ILE A 15 -13.36 72.90 -0.80
CA ILE A 15 -13.88 71.84 0.08
C ILE A 15 -12.67 71.07 0.56
N VAL A 16 -12.36 71.17 1.85
CA VAL A 16 -11.37 70.31 2.51
C VAL A 16 -12.04 68.93 2.73
N GLY A 17 -11.62 67.92 1.95
CA GLY A 17 -12.05 66.54 2.13
C GLY A 17 -11.48 65.93 3.43
N PRO A 18 -12.20 64.98 4.07
CA PRO A 18 -11.71 64.31 5.25
C PRO A 18 -10.43 63.49 4.90
N GLY A 19 -9.40 63.69 5.69
CA GLY A 19 -8.14 62.96 5.59
C GLY A 19 -8.33 61.44 5.81
N PRO A 20 -7.42 60.61 5.33
CA PRO A 20 -7.53 59.15 5.50
C PRO A 20 -7.50 58.78 6.98
N LEU A 21 -8.55 58.09 7.42
CA LEU A 21 -8.59 57.46 8.75
C LEU A 21 -7.49 56.38 8.80
N MET A 22 -6.40 56.70 9.43
CA MET A 22 -5.32 55.76 9.76
C MET A 22 -5.86 54.79 10.80
N THR A 23 -6.35 53.63 10.37
CA THR A 23 -6.72 52.54 11.27
C THR A 23 -5.47 51.96 11.90
N TRP A 24 -5.19 52.34 13.11
CA TRP A 24 -4.16 51.70 13.93
C TRP A 24 -4.58 50.25 14.20
N GLN A 25 -4.09 49.32 13.40
CA GLN A 25 -4.19 47.91 13.76
C GLN A 25 -3.24 47.67 14.95
N SER A 26 -3.83 47.45 16.13
CA SER A 26 -3.04 47.20 17.32
C SER A 26 -2.11 45.99 17.13
N PRO A 27 -0.83 46.12 17.53
CA PRO A 27 0.16 45.01 17.37
C PRO A 27 -0.27 43.70 18.06
N MET A 28 -1.20 43.79 18.98
CA MET A 28 -1.79 42.68 19.70
C MET A 28 -2.66 41.77 18.80
N ARG A 29 -3.31 42.30 17.74
CA ARG A 29 -4.10 41.51 16.78
C ARG A 29 -3.21 40.75 15.83
N LEU A 30 -2.06 41.30 15.41
CA LEU A 30 -1.06 40.61 14.61
C LEU A 30 -0.40 39.47 15.38
N LEU A 31 -0.09 39.68 16.67
CA LEU A 31 0.45 38.62 17.53
C LEU A 31 -0.52 37.47 17.73
N PHE A 32 -1.80 37.70 17.88
CA PHE A 32 -2.84 36.68 18.01
C PHE A 32 -3.03 35.86 16.73
N THR A 33 -2.99 36.48 15.55
CA THR A 33 -3.14 35.79 14.26
C THR A 33 -1.88 34.96 13.93
N VAL A 34 -0.68 35.41 14.30
CA VAL A 34 0.57 34.65 14.11
C VAL A 34 0.63 33.47 15.08
N LEU A 35 0.21 33.65 16.33
CA LEU A 35 0.14 32.54 17.30
C LEU A 35 -0.89 31.48 16.91
N LEU A 36 -2.05 31.88 16.41
CA LEU A 36 -3.09 30.97 15.92
C LEU A 36 -2.65 30.24 14.64
N ALA A 37 -1.91 30.89 13.75
CA ALA A 37 -1.34 30.27 12.56
C ALA A 37 -0.22 29.27 12.90
N MET A 38 0.58 29.52 13.94
CA MET A 38 1.58 28.56 14.42
C MET A 38 0.95 27.34 15.13
N LEU A 39 -0.16 27.47 15.79
CA LEU A 39 -0.92 26.33 16.38
C LEU A 39 -1.62 25.45 15.33
N LEU A 40 -1.83 25.95 14.12
CA LEU A 40 -2.44 25.20 13.00
C LEU A 40 -1.39 24.53 12.09
N MET A 41 -0.10 24.73 12.31
CA MET A 41 0.92 23.87 11.74
C MET A 41 0.84 22.51 12.42
N SER A 42 -0.14 21.70 12.02
CA SER A 42 -0.15 20.27 12.25
C SER A 42 1.18 19.74 11.68
N ALA A 43 2.12 19.48 12.56
CA ALA A 43 3.36 18.84 12.18
C ALA A 43 2.97 17.59 11.40
N ALA A 44 3.31 17.52 10.11
CA ALA A 44 3.22 16.30 9.33
C ALA A 44 4.07 15.28 10.08
N ARG A 45 3.39 14.43 10.87
CA ARG A 45 4.05 13.43 11.69
C ARG A 45 4.64 12.42 10.73
N ALA A 46 5.95 12.27 10.73
CA ALA A 46 6.59 11.21 9.98
C ALA A 46 5.94 9.87 10.39
N ALA A 47 5.73 9.00 9.41
CA ALA A 47 5.22 7.66 9.72
C ALA A 47 6.12 7.00 10.77
N PRO A 48 5.54 6.28 11.75
CA PRO A 48 6.33 5.64 12.80
C PRO A 48 7.33 4.66 12.17
N ALA A 49 8.54 4.60 12.72
CA ALA A 49 9.52 3.61 12.32
C ALA A 49 8.98 2.19 12.63
N PRO A 50 9.29 1.20 11.76
CA PRO A 50 8.86 -0.17 12.01
C PRO A 50 9.51 -0.73 13.29
N GLN A 51 8.77 -1.59 13.99
CA GLN A 51 9.26 -2.37 15.10
C GLN A 51 9.68 -3.75 14.59
N ALA A 52 10.90 -4.17 14.93
CA ALA A 52 11.35 -5.53 14.67
C ALA A 52 10.61 -6.53 15.58
N ILE A 53 10.05 -7.57 15.01
CA ILE A 53 9.30 -8.61 15.70
C ILE A 53 9.90 -9.97 15.37
N GLU A 54 10.01 -10.82 16.40
CA GLU A 54 10.39 -12.21 16.27
C GLU A 54 9.19 -13.12 16.51
N ILE A 55 8.89 -13.98 15.54
CA ILE A 55 7.75 -14.88 15.56
C ILE A 55 8.28 -16.32 15.54
N PRO A 56 7.92 -17.17 16.51
CA PRO A 56 8.32 -18.58 16.51
C PRO A 56 7.83 -19.29 15.24
N LEU A 57 8.72 -20.00 14.55
CA LEU A 57 8.44 -20.75 13.32
C LEU A 57 9.11 -22.13 13.35
N GLY A 58 8.41 -23.14 13.83
CA GLY A 58 8.99 -24.46 14.05
C GLY A 58 10.18 -24.41 15.02
N SER A 59 11.36 -24.84 14.57
CA SER A 59 12.62 -24.76 15.34
C SER A 59 13.39 -23.44 15.11
N GLY A 60 12.86 -22.53 14.28
CA GLY A 60 13.51 -21.26 13.94
C GLY A 60 12.66 -20.06 14.30
N THR A 61 13.06 -18.91 13.77
CA THR A 61 12.41 -17.62 13.98
C THR A 61 12.05 -16.99 12.64
N LEU A 62 10.82 -16.50 12.53
CA LEU A 62 10.38 -15.64 11.44
C LEU A 62 10.53 -14.19 11.91
N HIS A 63 11.49 -13.47 11.34
CA HIS A 63 11.64 -12.04 11.58
C HIS A 63 10.54 -11.28 10.83
N ALA A 64 10.02 -10.23 11.42
CA ALA A 64 9.01 -9.39 10.82
C ALA A 64 9.21 -7.91 11.19
N GLN A 65 8.63 -7.01 10.39
CA GLN A 65 8.57 -5.58 10.67
C GLN A 65 7.11 -5.18 10.92
N LEU A 66 6.84 -4.54 12.05
CA LEU A 66 5.51 -4.10 12.45
C LEU A 66 5.40 -2.58 12.39
N TYR A 67 4.45 -2.10 11.63
CA TYR A 67 3.94 -0.72 11.71
C TYR A 67 2.62 -0.75 12.46
N LYS A 68 2.51 -0.01 13.55
CA LYS A 68 1.30 0.03 14.37
C LYS A 68 0.83 1.48 14.53
N PRO A 69 -0.48 1.77 14.40
CA PRO A 69 -1.01 3.08 14.75
C PRO A 69 -0.76 3.41 16.22
N ASP A 70 -0.76 4.68 16.57
CA ASP A 70 -0.72 5.12 17.96
C ASP A 70 -1.98 4.67 18.72
N GLY A 71 -1.84 4.39 20.00
CA GLY A 71 -2.94 3.98 20.90
C GLY A 71 -2.99 2.48 21.18
N ASP A 72 -4.03 2.09 21.92
CA ASP A 72 -4.16 0.73 22.47
C ASP A 72 -4.88 -0.27 21.54
N GLY A 73 -5.60 0.23 20.55
CA GLY A 73 -6.40 -0.60 19.65
C GLY A 73 -7.79 -0.94 20.22
N PRO A 74 -8.44 -2.04 19.77
CA PRO A 74 -7.92 -3.01 18.81
C PRO A 74 -7.91 -2.48 17.36
N PHE A 75 -6.84 -2.75 16.63
CA PHE A 75 -6.67 -2.29 15.24
C PHE A 75 -6.98 -3.39 14.24
N PRO A 76 -7.67 -3.09 13.12
CA PRO A 76 -7.59 -3.90 11.91
C PRO A 76 -6.12 -4.10 11.54
N THR A 77 -5.75 -5.30 11.13
CA THR A 77 -4.34 -5.62 10.87
C THR A 77 -4.16 -6.29 9.53
N VAL A 78 -3.15 -5.88 8.79
CA VAL A 78 -2.80 -6.45 7.49
C VAL A 78 -1.47 -7.21 7.61
N ILE A 79 -1.46 -8.49 7.27
CA ILE A 79 -0.22 -9.23 7.00
C ILE A 79 0.16 -8.94 5.55
N ALA A 80 1.29 -8.28 5.34
CA ALA A 80 1.76 -7.84 4.05
C ALA A 80 2.95 -8.69 3.56
N LEU A 81 2.89 -9.18 2.33
CA LEU A 81 3.79 -10.19 1.80
C LEU A 81 4.63 -9.64 0.66
N HIS A 82 5.92 -9.47 0.91
CA HIS A 82 6.87 -8.96 -0.08
C HIS A 82 6.99 -9.84 -1.32
N GLY A 83 7.38 -9.27 -2.45
CA GLY A 83 7.70 -9.97 -3.69
C GLY A 83 9.01 -10.78 -3.62
N CYS A 84 9.47 -11.27 -4.77
CA CYS A 84 10.68 -12.07 -4.85
C CYS A 84 11.98 -11.29 -4.54
N GLY A 85 11.94 -9.94 -4.58
CA GLY A 85 13.06 -9.07 -4.22
C GLY A 85 13.39 -9.03 -2.73
N GLY A 86 12.55 -9.61 -1.86
CA GLY A 86 12.73 -9.55 -0.41
C GLY A 86 12.02 -8.35 0.22
N LEU A 87 12.03 -8.31 1.56
CA LEU A 87 11.40 -7.22 2.33
C LEU A 87 12.30 -5.99 2.40
N GLY A 88 13.55 -6.19 2.71
CA GLY A 88 14.54 -5.13 2.94
C GLY A 88 15.84 -5.37 2.17
N GLY A 89 16.82 -4.52 2.46
CA GLY A 89 18.18 -4.58 1.93
C GLY A 89 19.22 -4.35 3.03
N HIS A 90 20.50 -4.19 2.66
CA HIS A 90 21.60 -4.06 3.61
C HIS A 90 21.48 -2.89 4.58
N SER A 91 20.90 -1.77 4.15
CA SER A 91 20.78 -0.54 4.93
C SER A 91 19.35 -0.20 5.35
N ASP A 92 18.37 -0.95 4.91
CA ASP A 92 16.96 -0.60 5.07
C ASP A 92 16.14 -1.88 5.34
N PRO A 93 15.55 -2.03 6.53
CA PRO A 93 14.78 -3.23 6.86
C PRO A 93 13.50 -3.39 6.03
N VAL A 94 13.01 -2.30 5.39
CA VAL A 94 11.81 -2.32 4.56
C VAL A 94 12.03 -1.44 3.33
N LEU A 95 11.96 -2.03 2.14
CA LEU A 95 12.13 -1.30 0.87
C LEU A 95 11.15 -0.14 0.73
N PRO A 96 11.50 0.94 0.03
CA PRO A 96 10.66 2.14 -0.14
C PRO A 96 9.24 1.84 -0.61
N ARG A 97 9.06 0.89 -1.52
CA ARG A 97 7.75 0.44 -2.02
C ARG A 97 6.82 -0.06 -0.92
N TYR A 98 7.37 -0.80 0.04
CA TYR A 98 6.58 -1.37 1.14
C TYR A 98 6.35 -0.36 2.25
N ARG A 99 7.26 0.61 2.42
CA ARG A 99 7.01 1.77 3.30
C ARG A 99 5.85 2.62 2.79
N ASP A 100 5.83 2.93 1.48
CA ASP A 100 4.72 3.68 0.85
C ASP A 100 3.36 3.00 1.14
N TRP A 101 3.26 1.70 0.95
CA TRP A 101 2.06 0.94 1.28
C TRP A 101 1.76 0.90 2.78
N SER A 102 2.79 0.77 3.63
CA SER A 102 2.61 0.81 5.09
C SER A 102 2.02 2.13 5.54
N GLU A 103 2.52 3.25 5.02
CA GLU A 103 2.02 4.59 5.32
C GLU A 103 0.56 4.76 4.92
N GLN A 104 0.17 4.25 3.76
CA GLN A 104 -1.21 4.32 3.29
C GLN A 104 -2.15 3.48 4.17
N LEU A 105 -1.74 2.27 4.52
CA LEU A 105 -2.51 1.38 5.39
C LEU A 105 -2.61 1.92 6.82
N LEU A 106 -1.55 2.52 7.35
CA LEU A 106 -1.56 3.21 8.65
C LEU A 106 -2.51 4.40 8.65
N LYS A 107 -2.49 5.23 7.60
CA LYS A 107 -3.43 6.36 7.44
C LYS A 107 -4.89 5.88 7.42
N ALA A 108 -5.13 4.68 6.92
CA ALA A 108 -6.44 4.03 6.96
C ALA A 108 -6.75 3.32 8.29
N GLY A 109 -5.90 3.49 9.32
CA GLY A 109 -6.09 2.94 10.66
C GLY A 109 -5.70 1.47 10.83
N ASN A 110 -5.02 0.87 9.86
CA ASN A 110 -4.58 -0.52 9.96
C ASN A 110 -3.17 -0.63 10.56
N ALA A 111 -2.94 -1.61 11.40
CA ALA A 111 -1.58 -2.09 11.67
C ALA A 111 -1.09 -2.95 10.49
N VAL A 112 0.22 -2.97 10.23
CA VAL A 112 0.81 -3.70 9.10
C VAL A 112 1.98 -4.54 9.59
N LEU A 113 1.88 -5.85 9.42
CA LEU A 113 2.94 -6.80 9.76
C LEU A 113 3.57 -7.35 8.48
N TRP A 114 4.86 -7.18 8.31
CA TRP A 114 5.66 -7.66 7.19
C TRP A 114 6.56 -8.83 7.60
N PRO A 115 6.13 -10.08 7.45
CA PRO A 115 7.04 -11.23 7.64
C PRO A 115 8.14 -11.22 6.59
N ASP A 116 9.39 -11.37 7.00
CA ASP A 116 10.54 -11.51 6.11
C ASP A 116 10.85 -12.98 5.84
N SER A 117 10.21 -13.53 4.82
CA SER A 117 10.38 -14.94 4.46
C SER A 117 11.80 -15.30 4.02
N TYR A 118 12.56 -14.34 3.51
CA TYR A 118 13.90 -14.61 2.97
C TYR A 118 14.99 -14.27 3.97
N GLY A 119 14.98 -13.08 4.57
CA GLY A 119 15.96 -12.68 5.58
C GLY A 119 15.95 -13.59 6.80
N SER A 120 14.78 -14.07 7.24
CA SER A 120 14.66 -15.08 8.32
C SER A 120 15.39 -16.40 8.02
N ARG A 121 15.76 -16.64 6.79
CA ARG A 121 16.48 -17.83 6.32
C ARG A 121 17.85 -17.50 5.75
N GLU A 122 18.36 -16.30 6.07
CA GLU A 122 19.64 -15.79 5.58
C GLU A 122 19.76 -15.79 4.05
N LEU A 123 18.63 -15.56 3.37
CA LEU A 123 18.54 -15.51 1.92
C LEU A 123 18.38 -14.07 1.44
N GLY A 124 19.11 -13.74 0.39
CA GLY A 124 18.87 -12.52 -0.39
C GLY A 124 17.65 -12.65 -1.34
N PRO A 125 17.52 -11.72 -2.30
CA PRO A 125 16.46 -11.76 -3.31
C PRO A 125 16.38 -13.10 -4.04
N GLN A 126 15.14 -13.57 -4.29
CA GLN A 126 14.85 -14.87 -4.90
C GLN A 126 14.27 -14.75 -6.32
N CYS A 127 14.31 -13.58 -6.96
CA CYS A 127 13.75 -13.37 -8.30
C CYS A 127 14.50 -14.14 -9.39
N ARG A 128 15.81 -14.32 -9.21
CA ARG A 128 16.72 -14.84 -10.27
C ARG A 128 17.61 -15.97 -9.76
N VAL A 129 17.07 -16.83 -8.91
CA VAL A 129 17.81 -17.99 -8.41
C VAL A 129 17.46 -19.23 -9.24
N LYS A 130 18.47 -20.06 -9.51
CA LYS A 130 18.26 -21.34 -10.22
C LYS A 130 17.36 -22.28 -9.41
N GLU A 131 17.51 -22.27 -8.08
CA GLU A 131 16.72 -23.10 -7.18
C GLU A 131 16.00 -22.23 -6.16
N VAL A 132 14.67 -22.21 -6.23
CA VAL A 132 13.83 -21.49 -5.29
C VAL A 132 13.72 -22.28 -3.99
N ARG A 133 14.41 -21.84 -2.94
CA ARG A 133 14.45 -22.50 -1.62
C ARG A 133 13.21 -22.19 -0.79
N VAL A 134 12.62 -21.02 -0.94
CA VAL A 134 11.41 -20.57 -0.23
C VAL A 134 10.24 -20.52 -1.20
N LYS A 135 9.46 -21.60 -1.23
CA LYS A 135 8.35 -21.79 -2.16
C LYS A 135 7.09 -21.09 -1.67
N ALA A 136 6.42 -20.38 -2.57
CA ALA A 136 5.15 -19.68 -2.28
C ALA A 136 4.09 -20.60 -1.65
N ARG A 137 4.01 -21.86 -2.15
CA ARG A 137 2.99 -22.83 -1.72
C ARG A 137 3.30 -23.58 -0.42
N ARG A 138 4.48 -23.42 0.17
CA ARG A 138 4.93 -24.20 1.33
C ARG A 138 5.51 -23.30 2.42
N GLU A 139 6.76 -22.88 2.28
CA GLU A 139 7.44 -22.09 3.30
C GLU A 139 6.70 -20.78 3.59
N ARG A 140 6.29 -20.05 2.55
CA ARG A 140 5.57 -18.79 2.74
C ARG A 140 4.16 -18.96 3.30
N VAL A 141 3.47 -20.06 2.99
CA VAL A 141 2.19 -20.39 3.63
C VAL A 141 2.36 -20.64 5.13
N ALA A 142 3.46 -21.33 5.51
CA ALA A 142 3.81 -21.54 6.92
C ALA A 142 4.13 -20.21 7.62
N ASP A 143 4.86 -19.30 6.95
CA ASP A 143 5.16 -17.97 7.47
C ASP A 143 3.87 -17.16 7.71
N ILE A 144 2.92 -17.20 6.79
CA ILE A 144 1.61 -16.55 6.92
C ILE A 144 0.83 -17.12 8.12
N ALA A 145 0.84 -18.45 8.28
CA ALA A 145 0.17 -19.09 9.41
C ALA A 145 0.81 -18.72 10.75
N ALA A 146 2.14 -18.68 10.83
CA ALA A 146 2.88 -18.26 12.02
C ALA A 146 2.59 -16.79 12.36
N ALA A 147 2.64 -15.89 11.36
CA ALA A 147 2.33 -14.48 11.53
C ALA A 147 0.90 -14.27 12.04
N ARG A 148 -0.10 -14.98 11.45
CA ARG A 148 -1.48 -14.94 11.95
C ARG A 148 -1.57 -15.44 13.40
N GLY A 149 -0.96 -16.58 13.70
CA GLY A 149 -0.98 -17.17 15.05
C GLY A 149 -0.36 -16.24 16.10
N TRP A 150 0.68 -15.48 15.73
CA TRP A 150 1.27 -14.45 16.59
C TRP A 150 0.31 -13.28 16.79
N LEU A 151 -0.31 -12.76 15.72
CA LEU A 151 -1.27 -11.66 15.80
C LEU A 151 -2.48 -12.01 16.67
N MET A 152 -2.99 -13.24 16.60
CA MET A 152 -4.14 -13.68 17.42
C MET A 152 -3.88 -13.64 18.91
N LYS A 153 -2.63 -13.55 19.34
CA LYS A 153 -2.23 -13.41 20.76
C LYS A 153 -2.04 -11.95 21.20
N GLN A 154 -2.11 -11.01 20.29
CA GLN A 154 -1.87 -9.59 20.61
C GLN A 154 -3.18 -8.91 21.07
N PRO A 155 -3.19 -8.21 22.21
CA PRO A 155 -4.40 -7.55 22.72
C PRO A 155 -4.86 -6.37 21.85
N TRP A 156 -3.95 -5.77 21.10
CA TRP A 156 -4.20 -4.62 20.23
C TRP A 156 -4.73 -5.00 18.84
N VAL A 157 -4.92 -6.28 18.53
CA VAL A 157 -5.42 -6.77 17.22
C VAL A 157 -6.93 -6.98 17.26
N ALA A 158 -7.64 -6.37 16.32
CA ALA A 158 -9.01 -6.73 16.01
C ALA A 158 -9.01 -8.10 15.30
N ARG A 159 -9.20 -9.17 16.07
CA ARG A 159 -8.95 -10.57 15.67
C ARG A 159 -9.78 -11.04 14.48
N ASP A 160 -10.96 -10.49 14.28
CA ASP A 160 -11.89 -10.72 13.17
C ASP A 160 -11.63 -9.81 11.96
N ARG A 161 -10.65 -8.90 12.06
CA ARG A 161 -10.29 -7.93 11.03
C ARG A 161 -8.81 -8.06 10.61
N VAL A 162 -8.30 -9.28 10.57
CA VAL A 162 -6.96 -9.57 10.02
C VAL A 162 -7.10 -9.91 8.54
N SER A 163 -6.40 -9.18 7.68
CA SER A 163 -6.41 -9.33 6.21
C SER A 163 -5.02 -9.64 5.67
N LEU A 164 -4.98 -10.13 4.44
CA LEU A 164 -3.74 -10.39 3.70
C LEU A 164 -3.60 -9.42 2.53
N ILE A 165 -2.40 -8.93 2.29
CA ILE A 165 -2.03 -8.26 1.04
C ILE A 165 -0.68 -8.81 0.57
N GLY A 166 -0.47 -8.96 -0.74
CA GLY A 166 0.80 -9.48 -1.24
C GLY A 166 1.11 -9.03 -2.66
N TRP A 167 2.41 -8.99 -2.99
CA TRP A 167 2.93 -8.58 -4.29
C TRP A 167 3.70 -9.69 -4.97
N ALA A 168 3.48 -9.93 -6.26
CA ALA A 168 4.17 -10.90 -7.09
C ALA A 168 4.25 -12.29 -6.41
N ASN A 169 5.43 -12.75 -6.01
CA ASN A 169 5.63 -14.01 -5.27
C ASN A 169 4.87 -14.03 -3.93
N GLY A 170 4.76 -12.88 -3.23
CA GLY A 170 3.94 -12.75 -2.02
C GLY A 170 2.45 -12.91 -2.29
N ALA A 171 1.97 -12.35 -3.38
CA ALA A 171 0.61 -12.53 -3.85
C ALA A 171 0.33 -13.99 -4.25
N SER A 172 1.29 -14.65 -4.89
CA SER A 172 1.19 -16.08 -5.19
C SER A 172 1.09 -16.93 -3.91
N ALA A 173 1.87 -16.60 -2.88
CA ALA A 173 1.78 -17.27 -1.58
C ALA A 173 0.43 -17.05 -0.89
N LEU A 174 -0.10 -15.83 -0.97
CA LEU A 174 -1.43 -15.49 -0.49
C LEU A 174 -2.51 -16.36 -1.16
N LEU A 175 -2.48 -16.53 -2.48
CA LEU A 175 -3.43 -17.39 -3.20
C LEU A 175 -3.40 -18.84 -2.71
N TRP A 176 -2.24 -19.35 -2.29
CA TRP A 176 -2.16 -20.66 -1.64
C TRP A 176 -2.71 -20.64 -0.22
N ALA A 177 -2.39 -19.62 0.57
CA ALA A 177 -2.80 -19.51 1.96
C ALA A 177 -4.32 -19.43 2.14
N VAL A 178 -5.05 -18.82 1.19
CA VAL A 178 -6.51 -18.66 1.27
C VAL A 178 -7.31 -19.86 0.72
N ARG A 179 -6.64 -20.92 0.24
CA ARG A 179 -7.35 -22.14 -0.20
C ARG A 179 -8.02 -22.83 0.97
N PRO A 180 -9.18 -23.48 0.77
CA PRO A 180 -9.91 -24.16 1.84
C PRO A 180 -9.07 -25.17 2.63
N GLN A 181 -8.11 -25.84 1.98
CA GLN A 181 -7.22 -26.82 2.62
C GLN A 181 -6.28 -26.22 3.66
N ASN A 182 -6.03 -24.91 3.58
CA ASN A 182 -5.13 -24.16 4.47
C ASN A 182 -5.88 -23.33 5.52
N SER A 183 -7.15 -23.66 5.80
CA SER A 183 -7.88 -23.05 6.91
C SER A 183 -7.22 -23.36 8.25
N GLY A 184 -7.14 -22.38 9.15
CA GLY A 184 -6.69 -22.61 10.52
C GLY A 184 -7.61 -23.61 11.25
N ARG A 185 -7.01 -24.45 12.11
CA ARG A 185 -7.76 -25.42 12.95
C ARG A 185 -7.79 -24.99 14.41
N ASP A 186 -7.41 -23.74 14.68
CA ASP A 186 -7.22 -23.20 16.03
C ASP A 186 -8.49 -22.53 16.61
N GLY A 187 -9.61 -22.58 15.88
CA GLY A 187 -10.86 -21.93 16.26
C GLY A 187 -10.84 -20.40 16.23
N ALA A 188 -9.72 -19.79 15.84
CA ALA A 188 -9.62 -18.34 15.69
C ALA A 188 -10.33 -17.88 14.40
N PRO A 189 -10.83 -16.63 14.34
CA PRO A 189 -11.44 -16.07 13.13
C PRO A 189 -10.50 -16.20 11.91
N ASP A 190 -11.05 -16.52 10.74
CA ASP A 190 -10.28 -16.56 9.51
C ASP A 190 -9.86 -15.15 9.05
N PHE A 191 -9.09 -15.05 7.98
CA PHE A 191 -8.78 -13.76 7.36
C PHE A 191 -10.07 -13.06 6.91
N ARG A 192 -10.17 -11.77 7.17
CA ARG A 192 -11.29 -10.93 6.73
C ARG A 192 -11.34 -10.79 5.22
N ALA A 193 -10.17 -10.58 4.61
CA ALA A 193 -10.02 -10.36 3.18
C ALA A 193 -8.59 -10.69 2.72
N ALA A 194 -8.42 -10.83 1.41
CA ALA A 194 -7.13 -11.02 0.78
C ALA A 194 -7.02 -10.17 -0.50
N ILE A 195 -5.85 -9.57 -0.74
CA ILE A 195 -5.58 -8.71 -1.90
C ILE A 195 -4.25 -9.13 -2.53
N ALA A 196 -4.29 -9.51 -3.79
CA ALA A 196 -3.15 -10.05 -4.53
C ALA A 196 -2.78 -9.14 -5.70
N PHE A 197 -1.62 -8.48 -5.63
CA PHE A 197 -1.06 -7.70 -6.72
C PHE A 197 -0.26 -8.60 -7.65
N TYR A 198 -0.64 -8.66 -8.89
CA TYR A 198 0.01 -9.37 -10.01
C TYR A 198 0.63 -10.73 -9.62
N PRO A 199 -0.19 -11.66 -9.07
CA PRO A 199 0.27 -13.00 -8.71
C PRO A 199 0.59 -13.84 -9.94
N ASP A 200 1.47 -14.84 -9.81
CA ASP A 200 1.53 -15.92 -10.79
C ASP A 200 0.37 -16.91 -10.58
N CYS A 201 -0.62 -16.84 -11.46
CA CYS A 201 -1.84 -17.66 -11.40
C CYS A 201 -1.72 -19.00 -12.16
N ARG A 202 -0.67 -19.23 -12.95
CA ARG A 202 -0.59 -20.38 -13.88
C ARG A 202 -0.83 -21.71 -13.20
N ILE A 203 -0.10 -21.95 -12.10
CA ILE A 203 -0.23 -23.23 -11.36
C ILE A 203 -1.58 -23.29 -10.65
N SER A 204 -2.01 -22.21 -10.02
CA SER A 204 -3.28 -22.17 -9.29
C SER A 204 -4.49 -22.36 -10.21
N ALA A 205 -4.48 -21.78 -11.41
CA ALA A 205 -5.52 -21.99 -12.42
C ALA A 205 -5.65 -23.46 -12.83
N GLY A 206 -4.51 -24.11 -13.14
CA GLY A 206 -4.47 -25.51 -13.53
C GLY A 206 -4.90 -26.49 -12.43
N LEU A 207 -4.86 -26.09 -11.16
CA LEU A 207 -5.25 -26.92 -10.02
C LEU A 207 -6.66 -26.64 -9.48
N GLY A 208 -7.51 -25.92 -10.22
CA GLY A 208 -8.86 -25.64 -9.81
C GLY A 208 -8.92 -24.83 -8.51
N TRP A 209 -8.24 -23.70 -8.47
CA TRP A 209 -8.17 -22.81 -7.31
C TRP A 209 -9.56 -22.37 -6.86
N SER A 210 -9.72 -22.25 -5.55
CA SER A 210 -10.86 -21.59 -4.88
C SER A 210 -10.37 -20.93 -3.59
N THR A 211 -11.10 -19.95 -3.13
CA THR A 211 -10.78 -19.22 -1.89
C THR A 211 -11.88 -19.37 -0.85
N ARG A 212 -11.51 -19.45 0.42
CA ARG A 212 -12.44 -19.46 1.55
C ARG A 212 -12.76 -18.06 2.09
N VAL A 213 -11.98 -17.03 1.66
CA VAL A 213 -12.15 -15.63 2.11
C VAL A 213 -12.31 -14.69 0.90
N PRO A 214 -13.00 -13.54 1.04
CA PRO A 214 -13.10 -12.55 -0.04
C PRO A 214 -11.72 -12.18 -0.58
N THR A 215 -11.48 -12.40 -1.86
CA THR A 215 -10.16 -12.23 -2.48
C THR A 215 -10.24 -11.33 -3.71
N LEU A 216 -9.42 -10.28 -3.73
CA LEU A 216 -9.26 -9.33 -4.85
C LEU A 216 -7.91 -9.55 -5.52
N LEU A 217 -7.91 -9.68 -6.84
CA LEU A 217 -6.70 -9.67 -7.66
C LEU A 217 -6.60 -8.35 -8.43
N LEU A 218 -5.42 -7.75 -8.45
CA LEU A 218 -5.11 -6.52 -9.18
C LEU A 218 -3.92 -6.81 -10.09
N ILE A 219 -4.08 -6.68 -11.42
CA ILE A 219 -3.05 -7.06 -12.37
C ILE A 219 -3.04 -6.15 -13.59
N GLY A 220 -1.86 -5.86 -14.13
CA GLY A 220 -1.70 -5.14 -15.38
C GLY A 220 -2.12 -5.98 -16.57
N GLY A 221 -2.83 -5.39 -17.54
CA GLY A 221 -3.25 -6.08 -18.75
C GLY A 221 -2.09 -6.40 -19.71
N LYS A 222 -1.00 -5.65 -19.61
CA LYS A 222 0.25 -5.85 -20.34
C LYS A 222 1.34 -6.54 -19.51
N ASP A 223 0.99 -7.07 -18.35
CA ASP A 223 1.93 -7.80 -17.50
C ASP A 223 2.43 -9.05 -18.25
N ASP A 224 3.70 -9.08 -18.58
CA ASP A 224 4.39 -10.14 -19.32
C ASP A 224 5.32 -11.00 -18.41
N ILE A 225 5.31 -10.72 -17.11
CA ILE A 225 5.93 -11.50 -16.03
C ILE A 225 4.88 -12.45 -15.44
N SER A 226 3.80 -11.91 -14.94
CA SER A 226 2.61 -12.67 -14.52
C SER A 226 1.63 -12.79 -15.70
N SER A 227 0.75 -13.78 -15.68
CA SER A 227 -0.17 -14.02 -16.79
C SER A 227 -1.59 -13.52 -16.49
N PRO A 228 -2.00 -12.34 -17.02
CA PRO A 228 -3.36 -11.85 -16.83
C PRO A 228 -4.44 -12.85 -17.32
N PRO A 229 -4.28 -13.54 -18.48
CA PRO A 229 -5.23 -14.56 -18.90
C PRO A 229 -5.36 -15.72 -17.90
N ALA A 230 -4.25 -16.20 -17.33
CA ALA A 230 -4.29 -17.27 -16.33
C ALA A 230 -4.99 -16.82 -15.03
N CYS A 231 -4.82 -15.56 -14.63
CA CYS A 231 -5.53 -15.01 -13.47
C CYS A 231 -7.03 -14.85 -13.72
N ARG A 232 -7.45 -14.41 -14.91
CA ARG A 232 -8.88 -14.40 -15.30
C ARG A 232 -9.45 -15.81 -15.27
N GLN A 233 -8.81 -16.76 -15.96
CA GLN A 233 -9.25 -18.16 -15.97
C GLN A 233 -9.37 -18.75 -14.56
N MET A 234 -8.44 -18.43 -13.67
CA MET A 234 -8.46 -18.88 -12.27
C MET A 234 -9.68 -18.34 -11.51
N VAL A 235 -9.95 -17.04 -11.63
CA VAL A 235 -11.09 -16.39 -10.95
C VAL A 235 -12.41 -16.86 -11.53
N ASP A 236 -12.54 -16.92 -12.85
CA ASP A 236 -13.74 -17.41 -13.55
C ASP A 236 -14.02 -18.88 -13.18
N GLY A 237 -12.98 -19.71 -13.13
CA GLY A 237 -13.09 -21.11 -12.72
C GLY A 237 -13.45 -21.30 -11.24
N ALA A 238 -13.25 -20.29 -10.39
CA ALA A 238 -13.64 -20.32 -9.00
C ALA A 238 -15.12 -19.97 -8.76
N TYR A 239 -15.79 -19.40 -9.74
CA TYR A 239 -17.18 -18.97 -9.62
C TYR A 239 -18.11 -20.11 -9.16
N GLY A 240 -18.97 -19.81 -8.18
CA GLY A 240 -19.89 -20.79 -7.58
C GLY A 240 -19.26 -21.79 -6.62
N ARG A 241 -17.92 -21.82 -6.49
CA ARG A 241 -17.18 -22.74 -5.58
C ARG A 241 -16.35 -22.02 -4.54
N SER A 242 -16.43 -20.71 -4.49
CA SER A 242 -15.50 -19.86 -3.78
C SER A 242 -16.26 -18.80 -2.98
N ALA A 243 -15.65 -18.29 -1.92
CA ALA A 243 -16.01 -16.97 -1.44
C ALA A 243 -15.82 -15.95 -2.56
N LEU A 244 -16.22 -14.70 -2.35
CA LEU A 244 -16.10 -13.66 -3.38
C LEU A 244 -14.66 -13.54 -3.91
N ALA A 245 -14.46 -13.98 -5.15
CA ALA A 245 -13.22 -13.79 -5.89
C ALA A 245 -13.47 -12.76 -6.99
N ARG A 246 -12.64 -11.71 -7.05
CA ARG A 246 -12.75 -10.62 -8.02
C ARG A 246 -11.38 -10.32 -8.62
N ILE A 247 -11.35 -9.96 -9.88
CA ILE A 247 -10.15 -9.47 -10.56
C ILE A 247 -10.40 -8.11 -11.19
N VAL A 248 -9.47 -7.18 -11.01
CA VAL A 248 -9.38 -5.92 -11.74
C VAL A 248 -8.15 -6.00 -12.62
N VAL A 249 -8.33 -5.75 -13.91
CA VAL A 249 -7.24 -5.75 -14.89
C VAL A 249 -7.09 -4.34 -15.44
N TYR A 250 -5.91 -3.77 -15.32
CA TYR A 250 -5.53 -2.43 -15.80
C TYR A 250 -4.94 -2.54 -17.20
N PRO A 251 -5.68 -2.19 -18.27
CA PRO A 251 -5.34 -2.56 -19.66
C PRO A 251 -3.96 -2.08 -20.14
N GLY A 252 -3.53 -0.90 -19.67
CA GLY A 252 -2.25 -0.26 -20.04
C GLY A 252 -1.07 -0.66 -19.20
N ALA A 253 -1.31 -1.17 -17.99
CA ALA A 253 -0.30 -1.38 -16.96
C ALA A 253 0.51 -2.66 -17.18
N TYR A 254 1.76 -2.61 -16.77
CA TYR A 254 2.69 -3.74 -16.70
C TYR A 254 2.83 -4.26 -15.26
N HIS A 255 3.81 -5.12 -15.00
CA HIS A 255 4.16 -5.55 -13.65
C HIS A 255 4.68 -4.39 -12.83
N ASP A 256 4.55 -4.42 -11.50
CA ASP A 256 4.98 -3.35 -10.58
C ASP A 256 4.31 -1.97 -10.84
N PHE A 257 3.13 -1.92 -11.44
CA PHE A 257 2.40 -0.70 -11.79
C PHE A 257 2.08 0.20 -10.58
N ASP A 258 2.00 -0.38 -9.39
CA ASP A 258 1.68 0.31 -8.13
C ASP A 258 2.89 1.00 -7.48
N LEU A 259 4.11 0.75 -7.96
CA LEU A 259 5.30 1.47 -7.53
C LEU A 259 5.23 2.96 -7.90
N ALA A 260 5.73 3.81 -7.01
CA ALA A 260 5.84 5.22 -7.32
C ALA A 260 7.11 5.50 -8.15
N ASN A 261 6.96 6.31 -9.21
CA ASN A 261 8.06 6.86 -9.99
C ASN A 261 9.05 5.84 -10.58
N LEU A 262 8.58 4.65 -10.92
CA LEU A 262 9.36 3.65 -11.63
C LEU A 262 9.19 3.83 -13.15
N PRO A 263 10.19 4.30 -13.89
CA PRO A 263 10.11 4.38 -15.36
C PRO A 263 9.87 2.99 -15.96
N LEU A 264 9.05 2.91 -17.00
CA LEU A 264 8.84 1.66 -17.73
C LEU A 264 10.16 1.17 -18.34
N HIS A 265 10.57 -0.03 -17.97
CA HIS A 265 11.76 -0.69 -18.50
C HIS A 265 11.63 -2.22 -18.38
N ALA A 266 12.37 -2.94 -19.20
CA ALA A 266 12.60 -4.35 -18.98
C ALA A 266 13.63 -4.52 -17.85
N PRO A 267 13.45 -5.47 -16.91
CA PRO A 267 14.45 -5.73 -15.89
C PRO A 267 15.81 -6.06 -16.52
N ALA A 268 16.88 -5.48 -15.95
CA ALA A 268 18.23 -5.70 -16.45
C ALA A 268 18.56 -7.20 -16.44
N THR A 269 18.99 -7.72 -17.60
CA THR A 269 19.49 -9.08 -17.72
C THR A 269 20.86 -9.16 -17.09
N SER A 270 21.06 -10.03 -16.09
CA SER A 270 22.40 -10.37 -15.61
C SER A 270 22.96 -11.50 -16.48
N PRO A 271 24.22 -11.44 -16.91
CA PRO A 271 24.86 -12.51 -17.69
C PRO A 271 24.88 -13.88 -16.99
N ASP A 272 24.84 -13.85 -15.64
CA ASP A 272 24.95 -15.05 -14.81
C ASP A 272 23.62 -15.75 -14.53
N VAL A 273 22.49 -15.25 -15.08
CA VAL A 273 21.16 -15.81 -14.84
C VAL A 273 20.70 -16.61 -16.05
N ALA A 274 20.42 -17.89 -15.81
CA ALA A 274 20.06 -18.87 -16.85
C ALA A 274 18.73 -18.59 -17.58
N THR A 275 17.88 -17.72 -17.04
CA THR A 275 16.63 -17.23 -17.65
C THR A 275 16.54 -15.72 -17.39
N PRO A 276 16.73 -14.87 -18.40
CA PRO A 276 16.46 -13.45 -18.23
C PRO A 276 14.96 -13.27 -17.99
N ASP A 277 14.61 -12.59 -16.90
CA ASP A 277 13.26 -12.00 -16.78
C ASP A 277 13.09 -11.03 -17.93
N ARG A 278 12.33 -11.45 -18.94
CA ARG A 278 12.11 -10.69 -20.17
C ARG A 278 10.91 -9.78 -20.09
N GLY A 279 10.35 -9.61 -18.89
CA GLY A 279 9.15 -8.83 -18.71
C GLY A 279 9.44 -7.34 -18.46
N HIS A 280 8.40 -6.55 -18.50
CA HIS A 280 8.46 -5.11 -18.25
C HIS A 280 7.89 -4.79 -16.88
N VAL A 281 8.53 -3.83 -16.21
CA VAL A 281 8.08 -3.25 -14.94
C VAL A 281 8.00 -1.73 -15.08
N GLY A 282 7.02 -1.11 -14.44
CA GLY A 282 6.93 0.35 -14.47
C GLY A 282 5.64 0.87 -13.88
N THR A 283 5.71 2.08 -13.33
CA THR A 283 4.56 2.79 -12.78
C THR A 283 3.51 3.04 -13.86
N ASP A 284 2.26 2.75 -13.53
CA ASP A 284 1.09 3.30 -14.22
C ASP A 284 0.31 4.12 -13.19
N ASN A 285 0.30 5.44 -13.34
CA ASN A 285 -0.25 6.35 -12.34
C ASN A 285 -1.76 6.16 -12.13
N GLU A 286 -2.52 5.85 -13.18
CA GLU A 286 -3.97 5.64 -13.10
C GLU A 286 -4.26 4.30 -12.41
N ALA A 287 -3.58 3.23 -12.81
CA ALA A 287 -3.70 1.92 -12.19
C ALA A 287 -3.25 1.95 -10.72
N ARG A 288 -2.18 2.69 -10.39
CA ARG A 288 -1.73 2.88 -9.02
C ARG A 288 -2.79 3.57 -8.18
N ALA A 289 -3.31 4.71 -8.64
CA ALA A 289 -4.32 5.47 -7.90
C ALA A 289 -5.61 4.66 -7.70
N ASP A 290 -6.10 3.97 -8.73
CA ASP A 290 -7.27 3.11 -8.60
C ASP A 290 -7.00 1.91 -7.69
N SER A 291 -5.83 1.27 -7.78
CA SER A 291 -5.48 0.15 -6.91
C SER A 291 -5.47 0.53 -5.43
N GLN A 292 -4.99 1.71 -5.08
CA GLN A 292 -5.03 2.24 -3.71
C GLN A 292 -6.47 2.40 -3.22
N LYS A 293 -7.37 2.91 -4.06
CA LYS A 293 -8.79 3.01 -3.77
C LYS A 293 -9.43 1.63 -3.61
N GLN A 294 -9.18 0.69 -4.55
CA GLN A 294 -9.70 -0.68 -4.47
C GLN A 294 -9.26 -1.39 -3.19
N VAL A 295 -7.99 -1.22 -2.77
CA VAL A 295 -7.47 -1.77 -1.52
C VAL A 295 -8.24 -1.20 -0.31
N ALA A 296 -8.38 0.12 -0.23
CA ALA A 296 -9.09 0.76 0.87
C ALA A 296 -10.56 0.29 0.97
N GLU A 297 -11.27 0.27 -0.16
CA GLU A 297 -12.66 -0.21 -0.23
C GLU A 297 -12.79 -1.69 0.11
N TRP A 298 -11.83 -2.53 -0.27
CA TRP A 298 -11.84 -3.96 0.00
C TRP A 298 -11.61 -4.28 1.46
N LEU A 299 -10.69 -3.56 2.12
CA LEU A 299 -10.39 -3.73 3.54
C LEU A 299 -11.50 -3.16 4.45
N ALA A 300 -12.29 -2.21 3.97
CA ALA A 300 -13.40 -1.61 4.73
C ALA A 300 -14.66 -2.51 4.82
N ARG A 301 -14.77 -3.54 3.98
CA ARG A 301 -15.89 -4.49 3.97
C ARG A 301 -15.86 -5.38 5.21
#